data_3753a5da6de7c6a73525b803c223b91d
#
_entry.id   3753a5da6de7c6a73525b803c223b91d
#
_cell.length_a   1.000
_cell.length_b   1.000
_cell.length_c   1.000
_cell.angle_alpha   90.00
_cell.angle_beta   90.00
_cell.angle_gamma   90.00
#
_symmetry.space_group_name_H-M   'P 1'
#
loop_
_entity.id
_entity.type
_entity.pdbx_description
1 polymer ?
#
loop_
_entity_poly.entity_id
_entity_poly.type
_entity_poly.pdbx_seq_one_letter_code
_entity_poly.pdbx_strand_id
1 'polypeptide(L)' 'ALGVQETEQVENIIRQLKEQGEPLILVSHNMRQVFDLVDRIVVFRRGRIVANLLKSETDGQDVVAYITGAKTGAEYEGAA' A
#
# COMPACT_ATOMS: atom_id res chain seq x y z
N ALA A 1 -6.98 18.31 -1.00
CA ALA A 1 -5.72 17.63 -0.65
C ALA A 1 -5.15 18.21 0.63
N LEU A 2 -4.49 17.36 1.43
CA LEU A 2 -3.85 17.81 2.65
C LEU A 2 -2.54 18.54 2.33
N GLY A 3 -2.22 19.58 3.13
CA GLY A 3 -0.91 20.21 3.05
C GLY A 3 0.15 19.33 3.67
N VAL A 4 1.42 19.76 3.56
CA VAL A 4 2.56 18.98 4.06
C VAL A 4 2.46 18.76 5.57
N GLN A 5 2.11 19.79 6.34
CA GLN A 5 2.02 19.67 7.79
C GLN A 5 0.92 18.73 8.22
N GLU A 6 -0.23 18.81 7.59
CA GLU A 6 -1.36 17.94 7.89
C GLU A 6 -1.06 16.50 7.55
N THR A 7 -0.36 16.27 6.44
CA THR A 7 0.06 14.93 6.05
C THR A 7 1.03 14.34 7.08
N GLU A 8 1.99 15.13 7.54
CA GLU A 8 2.94 14.68 8.57
C GLU A 8 2.25 14.33 9.88
N GLN A 9 1.25 15.12 10.29
CA GLN A 9 0.47 14.83 11.50
C GLN A 9 -0.26 13.51 11.39
N VAL A 10 -0.90 13.26 10.25
CA VAL A 10 -1.60 11.99 10.01
C VAL A 10 -0.61 10.83 10.04
N GLU A 11 0.53 10.97 9.39
CA GLU A 11 1.55 9.93 9.38
C GLU A 11 2.07 9.62 10.77
N ASN A 12 2.26 10.66 11.60
CA ASN A 12 2.72 10.46 12.97
C ASN A 12 1.69 9.70 13.81
N ILE A 13 0.41 10.00 13.63
CA ILE A 13 -0.67 9.28 14.31
C ILE A 13 -0.65 7.80 13.90
N ILE A 14 -0.49 7.53 12.62
CA ILE A 14 -0.40 6.15 12.11
C ILE A 14 0.77 5.41 12.75
N ARG A 15 1.93 6.04 12.82
CA ARG A 15 3.11 5.44 13.43
C ARG A 15 2.90 5.12 14.90
N GLN A 16 2.26 6.04 15.64
CA GLN A 16 1.94 5.81 17.06
C GLN A 16 1.02 4.61 17.24
N LEU A 17 -0.01 4.50 16.41
CA LEU A 17 -0.94 3.39 16.49
C LEU A 17 -0.27 2.06 16.15
N LYS A 18 0.63 2.07 15.18
CA LYS A 18 1.43 0.87 14.86
C LYS A 18 2.29 0.43 16.03
N GLU A 19 2.92 1.38 16.71
CA GLU A 19 3.74 1.07 17.88
C GLU A 19 2.91 0.46 19.01
N GLN A 20 1.64 0.79 19.08
CA GLN A 20 0.72 0.23 20.07
C GLN A 20 0.16 -1.13 19.64
N GLY A 21 0.54 -1.62 18.46
CA GLY A 21 0.07 -2.90 17.96
C GLY A 21 -1.33 -2.88 17.36
N GLU A 22 -1.85 -1.69 17.04
CA GLU A 22 -3.18 -1.55 16.45
C GLU A 22 -3.17 -1.94 14.98
N PRO A 23 -4.13 -2.77 14.52
CA PRO A 23 -4.26 -3.06 13.10
C PRO A 23 -4.82 -1.85 12.35
N LEU A 24 -4.21 -1.51 11.22
CA LEU A 24 -4.59 -0.34 10.44
C LEU A 24 -4.63 -0.67 8.96
N ILE A 25 -5.58 -0.05 8.26
CA ILE A 25 -5.64 -0.11 6.79
C ILE A 25 -5.46 1.30 6.26
N LEU A 26 -4.48 1.48 5.39
CA LEU A 26 -4.22 2.75 4.72
C LEU A 26 -4.56 2.60 3.24
N VAL A 27 -5.43 3.47 2.74
CA VAL A 27 -5.73 3.54 1.32
C VAL A 27 -5.05 4.78 0.76
N SER A 28 -4.11 4.58 -0.16
CA SER A 28 -3.33 5.68 -0.72
C SER A 28 -2.74 5.27 -2.06
N HIS A 29 -2.49 6.26 -2.91
CA HIS A 29 -1.74 6.09 -4.15
C HIS A 29 -0.38 6.78 -4.09
N ASN A 30 -0.01 7.32 -2.95
CA ASN A 30 1.29 7.94 -2.74
C ASN A 30 2.28 6.86 -2.29
N MET A 31 3.14 6.42 -3.21
CA MET A 31 4.05 5.31 -2.95
C MET A 31 5.06 5.62 -1.84
N ARG A 32 5.53 6.85 -1.75
CA ARG A 32 6.45 7.23 -0.66
C ARG A 32 5.78 7.03 0.70
N GLN A 33 4.56 7.53 0.84
CA GLN A 33 3.79 7.38 2.08
C GLN A 33 3.52 5.91 2.40
N VAL A 34 3.10 5.15 1.39
CA VAL A 34 2.80 3.73 1.57
C VAL A 34 4.05 2.99 2.06
N PHE A 35 5.19 3.17 1.39
CA PHE A 35 6.41 2.46 1.76
C PHE A 35 7.00 2.90 3.10
N ASP A 36 6.67 4.13 3.55
CA ASP A 36 7.12 4.60 4.86
C ASP A 36 6.29 4.02 6.01
N LEU A 37 5.05 3.65 5.77
CA LEU A 37 4.11 3.38 6.86
C LEU A 37 3.62 1.94 6.95
N VAL A 38 3.55 1.22 5.84
CA VAL A 38 2.87 -0.08 5.82
C VAL A 38 3.85 -1.25 5.92
N ASP A 39 3.33 -2.40 6.35
CA ASP A 39 4.08 -3.65 6.39
C ASP A 39 3.73 -4.54 5.20
N ARG A 40 2.50 -4.42 4.69
CA ARG A 40 1.98 -5.23 3.60
C ARG A 40 1.21 -4.34 2.63
N ILE A 41 1.32 -4.65 1.35
CA ILE A 41 0.67 -3.89 0.29
C ILE A 41 -0.27 -4.83 -0.47
N VAL A 42 -1.53 -4.41 -0.57
CA VAL A 42 -2.53 -5.11 -1.37
C VAL A 42 -2.92 -4.19 -2.52
N VAL A 43 -2.77 -4.68 -3.74
CA VAL A 43 -3.08 -3.92 -4.93
C VAL A 43 -4.40 -4.39 -5.50
N PHE A 44 -5.33 -3.45 -5.66
CA PHE A 44 -6.62 -3.69 -6.32
C PHE A 44 -6.59 -3.12 -7.73
N ARG A 45 -7.19 -3.84 -8.64
CA ARG A 45 -7.36 -3.38 -10.02
C ARG A 45 -8.65 -3.95 -10.56
N ARG A 46 -9.55 -3.05 -10.98
CA ARG A 46 -10.86 -3.43 -11.54
C ARG A 46 -11.67 -4.33 -10.60
N GLY A 47 -11.65 -3.98 -9.31
CA GLY A 47 -12.43 -4.71 -8.31
C GLY A 47 -11.83 -6.03 -7.87
N ARG A 48 -10.59 -6.33 -8.27
CA ARG A 48 -9.91 -7.57 -7.91
C ARG A 48 -8.57 -7.29 -7.25
N ILE A 49 -8.16 -8.20 -6.36
CA ILE A 49 -6.82 -8.16 -5.79
C ILE A 49 -5.87 -8.76 -6.83
N VAL A 50 -4.91 -7.97 -7.29
CA VAL A 50 -3.91 -8.44 -8.26
C VAL A 50 -2.56 -8.66 -7.63
N ALA A 51 -2.35 -8.22 -6.39
CA ALA A 51 -1.12 -8.48 -5.66
C ALA A 51 -1.36 -8.35 -4.17
N ASN A 52 -0.63 -9.14 -3.39
CA ASN A 52 -0.60 -9.07 -1.92
C ASN A 52 0.85 -9.33 -1.53
N LEU A 53 1.57 -8.28 -1.19
CA LEU A 53 3.02 -8.28 -1.09
C LEU A 53 3.47 -7.78 0.26
N LEU A 54 4.52 -8.38 0.81
CA LEU A 54 5.24 -7.77 1.92
C LEU A 54 6.05 -6.59 1.39
N LYS A 55 6.02 -5.48 2.12
CA LYS A 55 6.78 -4.29 1.72
C LYS A 55 8.26 -4.61 1.51
N SER A 56 8.83 -5.48 2.33
CA SER A 56 10.24 -5.85 2.27
C SER A 56 10.60 -6.66 1.02
N GLU A 57 9.62 -7.18 0.30
CA GLU A 57 9.82 -8.04 -0.87
C GLU A 57 9.47 -7.36 -2.18
N THR A 58 9.16 -6.07 -2.15
CA THR A 58 8.74 -5.32 -3.34
C THR A 58 9.29 -3.91 -3.29
N ASP A 59 9.10 -3.17 -4.37
CA ASP A 59 9.46 -1.76 -4.45
C ASP A 59 8.36 -0.96 -5.16
N GLY A 60 8.56 0.37 -5.24
CA GLY A 60 7.56 1.25 -5.83
C GLY A 60 7.30 0.96 -7.31
N GLN A 61 8.33 0.61 -8.07
CA GLN A 61 8.16 0.27 -9.48
C GLN A 61 7.32 -1.00 -9.65
N ASP A 62 7.57 -1.99 -8.81
CA ASP A 62 6.84 -3.25 -8.82
C ASP A 62 5.35 -3.00 -8.53
N VAL A 63 5.06 -2.21 -7.50
CA VAL A 63 3.68 -1.89 -7.12
C VAL A 63 2.98 -1.13 -8.24
N VAL A 64 3.63 -0.13 -8.84
CA VAL A 64 3.07 0.63 -9.95
C VAL A 64 2.80 -0.29 -11.15
N ALA A 65 3.67 -1.25 -11.41
CA ALA A 65 3.46 -2.21 -12.50
C ALA A 65 2.19 -3.03 -12.28
N TYR A 66 1.89 -3.43 -11.06
CA TYR A 66 0.62 -4.10 -10.74
C TYR A 66 -0.57 -3.17 -10.90
N ILE A 67 -0.44 -1.92 -10.46
CA ILE A 67 -1.52 -0.92 -10.55
C ILE A 67 -1.90 -0.66 -12.01
N THR A 68 -0.91 -0.54 -12.89
CA THR A 68 -1.14 -0.21 -14.30
C THR A 68 -1.45 -1.44 -15.16
N GLY A 69 -1.27 -2.63 -14.62
CA GLY A 69 -1.47 -3.85 -15.38
C GLY A 69 -0.28 -4.30 -16.21
N ALA A 70 0.87 -3.63 -16.08
CA ALA A 70 2.11 -4.05 -16.74
C ALA A 70 2.62 -5.37 -16.19
N LYS A 71 2.26 -5.67 -14.93
CA LYS A 71 2.58 -6.93 -14.26
C LYS A 71 1.30 -7.46 -13.63
N THR A 72 1.09 -8.77 -13.68
CA THR A 72 -0.10 -9.38 -13.11
C THR A 72 0.28 -10.43 -12.09
N GLY A 73 -0.53 -10.54 -11.04
CA GLY A 73 -0.43 -11.61 -10.08
C GLY A 73 -1.35 -12.74 -10.50
N ALA A 74 -0.87 -13.60 -11.38
CA ALA A 74 -1.68 -14.62 -12.02
C ALA A 74 -2.42 -15.52 -11.02
N GLU A 75 -1.81 -15.80 -9.88
CA GLU A 75 -2.43 -16.60 -8.83
C GLU A 75 -3.67 -15.95 -8.24
N TYR A 76 -3.69 -14.62 -8.16
CA TYR A 76 -4.84 -13.89 -7.65
C TYR A 76 -5.90 -13.68 -8.73
N GLU A 77 -5.48 -13.46 -9.94
CA GLU A 77 -6.42 -13.33 -11.05
C GLU A 77 -7.15 -14.64 -11.32
N GLY A 78 -6.45 -15.75 -11.21
CA GLY A 78 -7.06 -17.05 -11.37
C GLY A 78 -7.99 -17.45 -10.26
N ALA A 79 -7.86 -16.86 -9.09
CA ALA A 79 -8.68 -17.15 -7.92
C ALA A 79 -9.97 -16.33 -7.88
N ALA A 80 -10.08 -15.34 -8.73
CA ALA A 80 -11.21 -14.40 -8.69
C ALA A 80 -12.54 -15.00 -9.12
#